data_115b1ea662f01a85509a4948257c09d4
#
_entry.id   115b1ea662f01a85509a4948257c09d4
#
_cell.length_a   1.000
_cell.length_b   1.000
_cell.length_c   1.000
_cell.angle_alpha   90.00
_cell.angle_beta   90.00
_cell.angle_gamma   90.00
#
_symmetry.space_group_name_H-M   'P 1'
#
loop_
_entity.id
_entity.type
_entity.pdbx_description
1 polymer ?
#
loop_
_entity_poly.entity_id
_entity_poly.type
_entity_poly.pdbx_seq_one_letter_code
_entity_poly.pdbx_strand_id
1 'polypeptide(L)'
;MKRLDDVIVIPKRDKDILREIRRTVHALLPDAVVYLYGSGARGTREPDSDLDLLIVTATPVSRDAERAVADAIYEVELARGAVISMILYDRAEWDAPLTRATPFRARVEAEAVLL
;
A
#
# COMPACT_ATOMS: atom_id res chain seq x y z
N MET A 1 1.12 8.66 12.87
CA MET A 1 1.13 8.29 11.44
C MET A 1 0.13 9.13 10.67
N LYS A 2 0.52 9.61 9.51
CA LYS A 2 -0.35 10.40 8.64
C LYS A 2 -1.43 9.52 8.03
N ARG A 3 -2.64 10.05 7.92
CA ARG A 3 -3.77 9.39 7.24
C ARG A 3 -3.97 10.02 5.87
N LEU A 4 -4.46 9.24 4.92
CA LEU A 4 -4.64 9.68 3.54
C LEU A 4 -5.46 10.98 3.44
N ASP A 5 -6.55 11.07 4.18
CA ASP A 5 -7.45 12.24 4.11
C ASP A 5 -6.80 13.53 4.64
N ASP A 6 -5.75 13.41 5.46
CA ASP A 6 -5.09 14.55 6.09
C ASP A 6 -3.86 15.04 5.32
N VAL A 7 -3.46 14.34 4.26
CA VAL A 7 -2.26 14.67 3.48
C VAL A 7 -2.64 15.54 2.30
N ILE A 8 -2.27 16.81 2.36
CA ILE A 8 -2.64 17.80 1.35
C ILE A 8 -1.87 17.61 0.05
N VAL A 9 -0.60 17.19 0.13
CA VAL A 9 0.27 17.10 -1.05
C VAL A 9 -0.08 15.97 -2.01
N ILE A 10 -0.93 15.02 -1.60
CA ILE A 10 -1.37 13.94 -2.49
C ILE A 10 -2.53 14.45 -3.35
N PRO A 11 -2.40 14.40 -4.70
CA PRO A 11 -3.48 14.85 -5.58
C PRO A 11 -4.79 14.08 -5.37
N LYS A 12 -5.90 14.75 -5.65
CA LYS A 12 -7.24 14.14 -5.52
C LYS A 12 -7.36 12.85 -6.34
N ARG A 13 -6.83 12.83 -7.56
CA ARG A 13 -6.86 11.65 -8.42
C ARG A 13 -6.19 10.45 -7.75
N ASP A 14 -5.02 10.66 -7.16
CA ASP A 14 -4.29 9.61 -6.45
C ASP A 14 -5.07 9.17 -5.20
N LYS A 15 -5.66 10.10 -4.46
CA LYS A 15 -6.50 9.76 -3.31
C LYS A 15 -7.69 8.89 -3.69
N ASP A 16 -8.35 9.20 -4.80
CA ASP A 16 -9.50 8.43 -5.27
C ASP A 16 -9.10 7.00 -5.66
N ILE A 17 -7.96 6.84 -6.34
CA ILE A 17 -7.39 5.53 -6.68
C ILE A 17 -7.06 4.75 -5.39
N LEU A 18 -6.40 5.41 -4.44
CA LEU A 18 -5.98 4.78 -3.19
C LEU A 18 -7.17 4.36 -2.33
N ARG A 19 -8.24 5.12 -2.30
CA ARG A 19 -9.48 4.73 -1.61
C ARG A 19 -10.12 3.49 -2.23
N GLU A 20 -10.12 3.41 -3.55
CA GLU A 20 -10.60 2.21 -4.26
C GLU A 20 -9.74 1.00 -3.94
N ILE A 21 -8.42 1.17 -3.94
CA ILE A 21 -7.48 0.11 -3.55
C ILE A 21 -7.75 -0.38 -2.13
N ARG A 22 -7.94 0.54 -1.19
CA ARG A 22 -8.27 0.18 0.19
C ARG A 22 -9.54 -0.67 0.26
N ARG A 23 -10.59 -0.28 -0.43
CA ARG A 23 -11.83 -1.06 -0.47
C ARG A 23 -11.60 -2.44 -1.08
N THR A 24 -10.84 -2.50 -2.15
CA THR A 24 -10.51 -3.74 -2.86
C THR A 24 -9.75 -4.71 -1.95
N VAL A 25 -8.72 -4.23 -1.26
CA VAL A 25 -7.93 -5.04 -0.34
C VAL A 25 -8.78 -5.51 0.84
N HIS A 26 -9.55 -4.63 1.44
CA HIS A 26 -10.38 -4.97 2.61
C HIS A 26 -11.52 -5.94 2.27
N ALA A 27 -12.00 -5.98 1.04
CA ALA A 27 -12.98 -6.97 0.61
C ALA A 27 -12.42 -8.39 0.66
N LEU A 28 -11.12 -8.55 0.41
CA LEU A 28 -10.45 -9.86 0.40
C LEU A 28 -9.72 -10.15 1.72
N LEU A 29 -9.16 -9.14 2.34
CA LEU A 29 -8.38 -9.24 3.59
C LEU A 29 -8.88 -8.15 4.56
N PRO A 30 -9.99 -8.41 5.29
CA PRO A 30 -10.62 -7.37 6.12
C PRO A 30 -9.72 -6.82 7.23
N ASP A 31 -8.78 -7.61 7.73
CA ASP A 31 -7.89 -7.22 8.82
C ASP A 31 -6.57 -6.62 8.34
N ALA A 32 -6.38 -6.50 7.04
CA ALA A 32 -5.14 -5.95 6.49
C ALA A 32 -5.06 -4.43 6.70
N VAL A 33 -3.85 -3.96 6.94
CA VAL A 33 -3.55 -2.53 6.98
C VAL A 33 -2.80 -2.17 5.70
N VAL A 34 -3.22 -1.10 5.04
CA VAL A 34 -2.65 -0.67 3.76
C VAL A 34 -1.98 0.68 3.93
N TYR A 35 -0.72 0.77 3.52
CA TYR A 35 0.07 2.00 3.56
C TYR A 35 0.53 2.38 2.17
N LEU A 36 0.59 3.68 1.93
CA LEU A 36 1.30 4.26 0.79
C LEU A 36 2.67 4.74 1.28
N TYR A 37 3.74 4.42 0.55
CA TYR A 37 5.07 4.93 0.84
C TYR A 37 5.71 5.45 -0.45
N GLY A 38 6.95 5.90 -0.38
CA GLY A 38 7.67 6.37 -1.56
C GLY A 38 7.22 7.76 -2.04
N SER A 39 7.48 8.05 -3.31
CA SER A 39 7.22 9.37 -3.88
C SER A 39 5.75 9.79 -3.84
N GLY A 40 4.84 8.83 -3.96
CA GLY A 40 3.40 9.09 -3.83
C GLY A 40 3.03 9.65 -2.46
N ALA A 41 3.62 9.08 -1.40
CA ALA A 41 3.39 9.53 -0.03
C ALA A 41 4.01 10.91 0.23
N ARG A 42 5.15 11.21 -0.40
CA ARG A 42 5.83 12.49 -0.26
C ARG A 42 5.21 13.62 -1.11
N GLY A 43 4.32 13.28 -2.03
CA GLY A 43 3.75 14.25 -2.97
C GLY A 43 4.70 14.67 -4.10
N THR A 44 5.76 13.88 -4.32
CA THR A 44 6.77 14.15 -5.35
C THR A 44 6.70 13.20 -6.53
N ARG A 45 5.64 12.39 -6.61
CA ARG A 45 5.47 11.39 -7.65
C ARG A 45 5.28 12.03 -9.02
N GLU A 46 6.05 11.55 -10.00
CA GLU A 46 5.80 11.86 -11.39
C GLU A 46 4.51 11.16 -11.85
N PRO A 47 3.76 11.71 -12.81
CA PRO A 47 2.49 11.11 -13.25
C PRO A 47 2.60 9.65 -13.69
N ASP A 48 3.75 9.25 -14.23
CA ASP A 48 3.97 7.90 -14.76
C ASP A 48 4.64 6.96 -13.76
N SER A 49 5.00 7.44 -12.56
CA SER A 49 5.65 6.58 -11.58
C SER A 49 4.63 5.78 -10.78
N ASP A 50 5.10 4.70 -10.16
CA ASP A 50 4.26 3.77 -9.40
C ASP A 50 3.72 4.42 -8.12
N LEU A 51 2.53 3.99 -7.71
CA LEU A 51 2.06 4.13 -6.34
C LEU A 51 2.54 2.92 -5.56
N ASP A 52 3.38 3.14 -4.55
CA ASP A 52 4.02 2.07 -3.78
C ASP A 52 3.17 1.73 -2.56
N LEU A 53 2.65 0.52 -2.54
CA LEU A 53 1.78 0.04 -1.46
C LEU A 53 2.47 -1.02 -0.62
N LEU A 54 2.30 -0.90 0.68
CA LEU A 54 2.63 -1.92 1.65
C LEU A 54 1.35 -2.42 2.29
N ILE A 55 1.13 -3.73 2.24
CA ILE A 55 0.00 -4.38 2.89
C ILE A 55 0.55 -5.23 4.03
N VAL A 56 0.04 -5.02 5.23
CA VAL A 56 0.41 -5.81 6.40
C VAL A 56 -0.84 -6.57 6.87
N THR A 57 -0.78 -7.90 6.83
CA THR A 57 -1.88 -8.76 7.25
C THR A 57 -1.70 -9.18 8.71
N ALA A 58 -2.82 -9.44 9.41
CA ALA A 58 -2.77 -9.87 10.80
C ALA A 58 -2.11 -11.25 10.95
N THR A 59 -2.36 -12.14 9.99
CA THR A 59 -1.84 -13.51 9.97
C THR A 59 -1.30 -13.82 8.58
N PRO A 60 -0.45 -14.86 8.44
CA PRO A 60 0.04 -15.27 7.12
C PRO A 60 -1.12 -15.59 6.18
N VAL A 61 -0.96 -15.20 4.92
CA VAL A 61 -1.95 -15.49 3.87
C VAL A 61 -1.40 -16.52 2.91
N SER A 62 -2.30 -17.30 2.31
CA SER A 62 -1.92 -18.28 1.30
C SER A 62 -1.46 -17.58 0.01
N ARG A 63 -0.73 -18.32 -0.84
CA ARG A 63 -0.37 -17.82 -2.18
C ARG A 63 -1.59 -17.49 -3.01
N ASP A 64 -2.65 -18.28 -2.89
CA ASP A 64 -3.90 -18.03 -3.63
C ASP A 64 -4.58 -16.75 -3.17
N ALA A 65 -4.59 -16.49 -1.85
CA ALA A 65 -5.14 -15.24 -1.31
C ALA A 65 -4.31 -14.03 -1.75
N GLU A 66 -2.99 -14.13 -1.70
CA GLU A 66 -2.10 -13.06 -2.17
C GLU A 66 -2.30 -12.79 -3.66
N ARG A 67 -2.42 -13.84 -4.47
CA ARG A 67 -2.69 -13.72 -5.90
C ARG A 67 -4.03 -13.04 -6.15
N ALA A 68 -5.06 -13.41 -5.39
CA ALA A 68 -6.38 -12.80 -5.53
C ALA A 68 -6.33 -11.28 -5.28
N VAL A 69 -5.56 -10.85 -4.28
CA VAL A 69 -5.34 -9.43 -4.01
C VAL A 69 -4.60 -8.76 -5.16
N ALA A 70 -3.52 -9.38 -5.64
CA ALA A 70 -2.74 -8.84 -6.76
C ALA A 70 -3.59 -8.70 -8.02
N ASP A 71 -4.43 -9.70 -8.33
CA ASP A 71 -5.32 -9.68 -9.48
C ASP A 71 -6.37 -8.58 -9.36
N ALA A 72 -6.94 -8.40 -8.16
CA ALA A 72 -7.93 -7.35 -7.91
C ALA A 72 -7.31 -5.94 -8.03
N ILE A 73 -6.08 -5.75 -7.55
CA ILE A 73 -5.35 -4.50 -7.72
C ILE A 73 -5.06 -4.25 -9.19
N TYR A 74 -4.69 -5.29 -9.94
CA TYR A 74 -4.45 -5.17 -11.39
C TYR A 74 -5.70 -4.65 -12.13
N GLU A 75 -6.88 -5.11 -11.75
CA GLU A 75 -8.13 -4.59 -12.32
C GLU A 75 -8.30 -3.09 -12.05
N VAL A 76 -7.92 -2.62 -10.88
CA VAL A 76 -7.93 -1.18 -10.58
C VAL A 76 -6.93 -0.43 -11.44
N GLU A 77 -5.72 -0.99 -11.63
CA GLU A 77 -4.71 -0.41 -12.51
C GLU A 77 -5.25 -0.22 -13.94
N LEU A 78 -5.89 -1.25 -14.48
CA LEU A 78 -6.47 -1.20 -15.83
C LEU A 78 -7.58 -0.16 -15.92
N ALA A 79 -8.47 -0.12 -14.92
CA ALA A 79 -9.60 0.80 -14.93
C ALA A 79 -9.19 2.27 -14.75
N ARG A 80 -8.12 2.51 -14.01
CA ARG A 80 -7.70 3.88 -13.63
C ARG A 80 -6.50 4.39 -14.42
N GLY A 81 -5.85 3.55 -15.22
CA GLY A 81 -4.64 3.93 -15.92
C GLY A 81 -3.49 4.27 -14.98
N ALA A 82 -3.36 3.53 -13.88
CA ALA A 82 -2.32 3.73 -12.89
C ALA A 82 -1.41 2.51 -12.82
N VAL A 83 -0.19 2.70 -12.32
CA VAL A 83 0.74 1.60 -12.04
C VAL A 83 0.91 1.52 -10.53
N ILE A 84 0.72 0.32 -9.98
CA ILE A 84 0.73 0.08 -8.54
C ILE A 84 1.73 -1.02 -8.23
N SER A 85 2.67 -0.73 -7.35
CA SER A 85 3.64 -1.69 -6.83
C SER A 85 3.19 -2.14 -5.44
N MET A 86 3.09 -3.43 -5.21
CA MET A 86 2.57 -3.99 -3.97
C MET A 86 3.59 -4.89 -3.30
N ILE A 87 3.80 -4.69 -2.00
CA ILE A 87 4.55 -5.59 -1.13
C ILE A 87 3.63 -6.03 0.00
N LEU A 88 3.63 -7.32 0.32
CA LEU A 88 2.79 -7.88 1.37
C LEU A 88 3.67 -8.57 2.43
N TYR A 89 3.44 -8.21 3.68
CA TYR A 89 4.02 -8.87 4.86
C TYR A 89 2.88 -9.30 5.78
N ASP A 90 3.05 -10.40 6.51
CA ASP A 90 2.23 -10.59 7.70
C ASP A 90 2.83 -9.83 8.89
N ARG A 91 2.06 -9.68 9.96
CA ARG A 91 2.47 -8.90 11.12
C ARG A 91 3.74 -9.44 11.77
N ALA A 92 3.87 -10.76 11.87
CA ALA A 92 5.04 -11.38 12.46
C ALA A 92 6.31 -11.11 11.63
N GLU A 93 6.20 -11.21 10.31
CA GLU A 93 7.32 -10.88 9.40
C GLU A 93 7.69 -9.40 9.48
N TRP A 94 6.68 -8.54 9.47
CA TRP A 94 6.89 -7.08 9.52
C TRP A 94 7.59 -6.64 10.80
N ASP A 95 7.24 -7.26 11.92
CA ASP A 95 7.81 -6.94 13.23
C ASP A 95 9.05 -7.76 13.60
N ALA A 96 9.48 -8.68 12.72
CA ALA A 96 10.68 -9.49 12.96
C ALA A 96 11.94 -8.60 13.07
N PRO A 97 12.92 -8.98 13.92
CA PRO A 97 14.12 -8.17 14.13
C PRO A 97 14.89 -7.88 12.84
N LEU A 98 14.98 -8.85 11.92
CA LEU A 98 15.66 -8.64 10.65
C LEU A 98 14.95 -7.58 9.79
N THR A 99 13.63 -7.61 9.74
CA THR A 99 12.85 -6.61 9.00
C THR A 99 13.00 -5.23 9.62
N ARG A 100 12.92 -5.14 10.96
CA ARG A 100 13.07 -3.87 11.68
C ARG A 100 14.43 -3.21 11.45
N ALA A 101 15.46 -4.00 11.18
CA ALA A 101 16.81 -3.51 10.93
C ALA A 101 17.03 -3.02 9.50
N THR A 102 16.05 -3.20 8.60
CA THR A 102 16.23 -2.82 7.19
C THR A 102 16.04 -1.31 6.96
N PRO A 103 16.75 -0.75 5.98
CA PRO A 103 16.49 0.63 5.54
C PRO A 103 15.06 0.83 5.03
N PHE A 104 14.48 -0.20 4.43
CA PHE A 104 13.10 -0.18 3.97
C PHE A 104 12.12 0.10 5.12
N ARG A 105 12.27 -0.64 6.24
CA ARG A 105 11.43 -0.45 7.41
C ARG A 105 11.54 0.98 7.96
N ALA A 106 12.74 1.50 8.06
CA ALA A 106 12.98 2.86 8.54
C ALA A 106 12.32 3.90 7.62
N ARG A 107 12.39 3.69 6.31
CA ARG A 107 11.80 4.57 5.32
C ARG A 107 10.28 4.57 5.41
N VAL A 108 9.67 3.40 5.54
CA VAL A 108 8.22 3.28 5.71
C VAL A 108 7.76 4.01 6.97
N GLU A 109 8.43 3.79 8.10
CA GLU A 109 8.08 4.45 9.35
C GLU A 109 8.17 5.97 9.27
N ALA A 110 9.12 6.50 8.48
CA ALA A 110 9.32 7.92 8.34
C ALA A 110 8.29 8.61 7.43
N GLU A 111 7.81 7.92 6.38
CA GLU A 111 7.04 8.57 5.31
C GLU A 111 5.67 7.96 5.02
N ALA A 112 5.35 6.79 5.55
CA ALA A 112 4.13 6.08 5.16
C ALA A 112 2.86 6.85 5.53
N VAL A 113 1.87 6.69 4.65
CA VAL A 113 0.52 7.22 4.83
C VAL A 113 -0.43 6.06 4.97
N LEU A 114 -1.23 6.06 6.03
CA LEU A 114 -2.26 5.05 6.26
C LEU A 114 -3.46 5.33 5.35
N LEU A 115 -3.86 4.33 4.59
CA LEU A 115 -5.04 4.44 3.74
C LEU A 115 -6.34 4.22 4.48
#